data_553828ada9e0e85f56839411d0026ca9
#
_entry.id   553828ada9e0e85f56839411d0026ca9
#
_cell.length_a   1.000
_cell.length_b   1.000
_cell.length_c   1.000
_cell.angle_alpha   90.00
_cell.angle_beta   90.00
_cell.angle_gamma   90.00
#
_symmetry.space_group_name_H-M   'P 1'
#
loop_
_entity.id
_entity.type
_entity.pdbx_description
1 polymer ?
#
loop_
_entity_poly.entity_id
_entity_poly.type
_entity_poly.pdbx_seq_one_letter_code
_entity_poly.pdbx_strand_id
1 'polypeptide(L)'
;MLPIELQPAARRFLETLPPKQFRQVARKVFALADDPTPPDSQLLKGYPFRRATAGEYRIIYDLTERNLRIVLIGKRNDDEVYRRLRG
;
A
#
# COMPACT_ATOMS: atom_id res chain seq x y z
N MET A 1 0.94 16.85 3.41
CA MET A 1 1.35 15.46 3.03
C MET A 1 2.07 14.81 4.20
N LEU A 2 1.62 13.63 4.60
CA LEU A 2 2.30 12.87 5.63
C LEU A 2 3.64 12.33 5.11
N PRO A 3 4.67 12.25 5.96
CA PRO A 3 5.87 11.51 5.59
C PRO A 3 5.52 10.06 5.27
N ILE A 4 6.19 9.51 4.27
CA ILE A 4 5.93 8.15 3.78
C ILE A 4 7.07 7.24 4.22
N GLU A 5 6.71 6.14 4.89
CA GLU A 5 7.65 5.11 5.27
C GLU A 5 7.34 3.85 4.46
N LEU A 6 8.30 3.39 3.66
CA LEU A 6 8.16 2.13 2.92
C LEU A 6 8.82 1.01 3.72
N GLN A 7 8.03 0.02 4.10
CA GLN A 7 8.58 -1.18 4.70
C GLN A 7 9.38 -1.97 3.65
N PRO A 8 10.37 -2.76 4.05
CA PRO A 8 11.24 -3.44 3.09
C PRO A 8 10.52 -4.27 2.04
N ALA A 9 9.46 -4.98 2.41
CA ALA A 9 8.71 -5.80 1.46
C ALA A 9 8.00 -4.93 0.41
N ALA A 10 7.43 -3.80 0.83
CA ALA A 10 6.78 -2.87 -0.09
C ALA A 10 7.79 -2.24 -1.05
N ARG A 11 8.94 -1.84 -0.52
CA ARG A 11 10.00 -1.27 -1.32
C ARG A 11 10.52 -2.25 -2.37
N ARG A 12 10.78 -3.49 -1.96
CA ARG A 12 11.26 -4.52 -2.89
C ARG A 12 10.28 -4.76 -4.03
N PHE A 13 8.98 -4.79 -3.71
CA PHE A 13 7.97 -4.98 -4.75
C PHE A 13 7.98 -3.80 -5.74
N LEU A 14 8.01 -2.57 -5.24
CA LEU A 14 8.07 -1.39 -6.11
C LEU A 14 9.26 -1.42 -7.05
N GLU A 15 10.41 -1.86 -6.56
CA GLU A 15 11.63 -1.90 -7.35
C GLU A 15 11.56 -2.92 -8.50
N THR A 16 10.62 -3.87 -8.46
CA THR A 16 10.43 -4.84 -9.54
C THR A 16 9.51 -4.34 -10.65
N LEU A 17 8.82 -3.23 -10.44
CA LEU A 17 7.80 -2.77 -11.39
C LEU A 17 8.41 -2.00 -12.55
N PRO A 18 7.89 -2.22 -13.78
CA PRO A 18 8.24 -1.36 -14.91
C PRO A 18 7.86 0.09 -14.62
N PRO A 19 8.48 1.06 -15.34
CA PRO A 19 8.27 2.49 -15.03
C PRO A 19 6.83 2.95 -15.00
N LYS A 20 5.99 2.48 -15.91
CA LYS A 20 4.58 2.87 -15.95
C LYS A 20 3.83 2.43 -14.70
N GLN A 21 4.00 1.17 -14.33
CA GLN A 21 3.35 0.59 -13.16
C GLN A 21 3.91 1.18 -11.87
N PHE A 22 5.21 1.40 -11.84
CA PHE A 22 5.83 2.08 -10.70
C PHE A 22 5.19 3.45 -10.46
N ARG A 23 5.05 4.24 -11.52
CA ARG A 23 4.44 5.58 -11.40
C ARG A 23 2.99 5.49 -10.94
N GLN A 24 2.25 4.51 -11.44
CA GLN A 24 0.84 4.32 -11.04
C GLN A 24 0.73 4.07 -9.53
N VAL A 25 1.53 3.16 -9.01
CA VAL A 25 1.50 2.83 -7.58
C VAL A 25 2.04 4.00 -6.76
N ALA A 26 3.11 4.62 -7.20
CA ALA A 26 3.69 5.76 -6.49
C ALA A 26 2.70 6.92 -6.35
N ARG A 27 1.94 7.22 -7.42
CA ARG A 27 0.92 8.27 -7.37
C ARG A 27 -0.15 7.96 -6.33
N LYS A 28 -0.54 6.69 -6.22
CA LYS A 28 -1.54 6.30 -5.20
C LYS A 28 -0.95 6.46 -3.79
N VAL A 29 0.30 6.10 -3.59
CA VAL A 29 0.97 6.28 -2.31
C VAL A 29 1.00 7.77 -1.93
N PHE A 30 1.35 8.64 -2.86
CA PHE A 30 1.33 10.09 -2.59
C PHE A 30 -0.09 10.59 -2.30
N ALA A 31 -1.08 10.10 -3.02
CA ALA A 31 -2.47 10.46 -2.76
C ALA A 31 -2.90 10.04 -1.35
N LEU A 32 -2.48 8.85 -0.90
CA LEU A 32 -2.75 8.39 0.46
C LEU A 32 -2.04 9.24 1.52
N ALA A 33 -0.88 9.80 1.19
CA ALA A 33 -0.19 10.67 2.11
C ALA A 33 -0.92 11.99 2.31
N ASP A 34 -1.67 12.45 1.28
CA ASP A 34 -2.51 13.64 1.38
C ASP A 34 -3.88 13.35 2.02
N ASP A 35 -4.46 12.20 1.70
CA ASP A 35 -5.75 11.75 2.25
C ASP A 35 -5.65 10.26 2.58
N PRO A 36 -5.33 9.91 3.82
CA PRO A 36 -5.08 8.51 4.18
C PRO A 36 -6.32 7.64 4.31
N THR A 37 -7.51 8.21 4.23
CA THR A 37 -8.75 7.45 4.33
C THR A 37 -9.69 7.79 3.19
N PRO A 38 -9.26 7.62 1.92
CA PRO A 38 -10.14 7.93 0.79
C PRO A 38 -11.30 6.93 0.72
N PRO A 39 -12.38 7.27 0.00
CA PRO A 39 -13.55 6.38 -0.10
C PRO A 39 -13.23 4.99 -0.64
N ASP A 40 -12.19 4.84 -1.45
CA ASP A 40 -11.78 3.56 -2.01
C ASP A 40 -10.85 2.76 -1.10
N SER A 41 -10.59 3.23 0.12
CA SER A 41 -9.81 2.49 1.10
C SER A 41 -10.71 1.78 2.10
N GLN A 42 -10.23 0.67 2.65
CA GLN A 42 -10.98 -0.12 3.61
C GLN A 42 -10.05 -0.67 4.69
N LEU A 43 -10.59 -0.78 5.91
CA LEU A 43 -9.90 -1.51 6.97
C LEU A 43 -9.95 -3.00 6.64
N LEU A 44 -8.82 -3.68 6.86
CA LEU A 44 -8.76 -5.13 6.71
C LEU A 44 -9.32 -5.79 7.97
N LYS A 45 -10.30 -6.68 7.78
CA LYS A 45 -10.89 -7.43 8.89
C LYS A 45 -9.83 -8.29 9.56
N GLY A 46 -9.67 -8.12 10.87
CA GLY A 46 -8.71 -8.89 11.65
C GLY A 46 -7.28 -8.37 11.65
N TYR A 47 -7.03 -7.22 11.04
CA TYR A 47 -5.70 -6.61 10.98
C TYR A 47 -5.78 -5.11 11.27
N PRO A 48 -4.73 -4.53 11.84
CA PRO A 48 -4.69 -3.07 12.08
C PRO A 48 -4.27 -2.28 10.85
N PHE A 49 -4.57 -2.78 9.66
CA PHE A 49 -4.13 -2.19 8.39
C PHE A 49 -5.31 -1.79 7.55
N ARG A 50 -5.05 -0.85 6.63
CA ARG A 50 -5.99 -0.46 5.59
C ARG A 50 -5.49 -0.95 4.24
N ARG A 51 -6.42 -1.02 3.30
CA ARG A 51 -6.15 -1.42 1.92
C ARG A 51 -6.63 -0.33 0.97
N ALA A 52 -5.80 0.00 -0.01
CA ALA A 52 -6.17 0.83 -1.15
C ALA A 52 -5.78 0.14 -2.44
N THR A 53 -6.40 0.54 -3.55
CA THR A 53 -6.17 -0.07 -4.85
C THR A 53 -5.55 0.95 -5.80
N ALA A 54 -4.54 0.52 -6.56
CA ALA A 54 -3.92 1.30 -7.63
C ALA A 54 -3.89 0.42 -8.87
N GLY A 55 -4.94 0.53 -9.73
CA GLY A 55 -5.06 -0.34 -10.90
C GLY A 55 -5.12 -1.81 -10.51
N GLU A 56 -4.14 -2.58 -10.96
CA GLU A 56 -4.03 -4.01 -10.66
C GLU A 56 -3.38 -4.32 -9.31
N TYR A 57 -2.99 -3.31 -8.57
CA TYR A 57 -2.20 -3.49 -7.36
C TYR A 57 -2.98 -3.11 -6.12
N ARG A 58 -2.67 -3.78 -5.02
CA ARG A 58 -3.19 -3.46 -3.69
C ARG A 58 -2.06 -2.93 -2.83
N ILE A 59 -2.38 -1.90 -2.07
CA ILE A 59 -1.46 -1.26 -1.14
C ILE A 59 -2.00 -1.49 0.26
N ILE A 60 -1.23 -2.18 1.09
CA ILE A 60 -1.58 -2.40 2.49
C ILE A 60 -0.76 -1.42 3.32
N TYR A 61 -1.44 -0.64 4.14
CA TYR A 61 -0.79 0.43 4.87
C TYR A 61 -1.45 0.66 6.23
N ASP A 62 -0.74 1.35 7.10
CA ASP A 62 -1.33 1.87 8.32
C ASP A 62 -0.85 3.31 8.55
N LEU A 63 -1.41 3.92 9.58
CA LEU A 63 -1.09 5.27 10.00
C LEU A 63 -0.47 5.20 11.37
N THR A 64 0.73 5.74 11.51
CA THR A 64 1.30 6.05 12.81
C THR A 64 0.92 7.49 13.16
N GLU A 65 1.34 7.99 14.32
CA GLU A 65 1.02 9.36 14.72
C GLU A 65 1.39 10.40 13.67
N ARG A 66 2.46 10.16 12.92
CA ARG A 66 3.02 11.15 12.00
C ARG A 66 3.30 10.65 10.60
N ASN A 67 3.18 9.34 10.37
CA ASN A 67 3.63 8.73 9.12
C ASN A 67 2.55 7.91 8.47
N LEU A 68 2.57 7.89 7.15
CA LEU A 68 1.92 6.88 6.35
C LEU A 68 2.92 5.75 6.17
N ARG A 69 2.60 4.57 6.67
CA ARG A 69 3.50 3.42 6.58
C ARG A 69 2.94 2.41 5.59
N ILE A 70 3.68 2.19 4.49
CA ILE A 70 3.32 1.22 3.46
C ILE A 70 3.92 -0.12 3.86
N VAL A 71 3.06 -1.07 4.20
CA VAL A 71 3.47 -2.37 4.75
C VAL A 71 3.75 -3.37 3.65
N LEU A 72 2.83 -3.52 2.71
CA LEU A 72 2.96 -4.46 1.60
C LEU A 72 2.31 -3.88 0.36
N ILE A 73 2.83 -4.27 -0.81
CA ILE A 73 2.21 -3.99 -2.10
C ILE A 73 2.21 -5.30 -2.87
N GLY A 74 1.12 -5.59 -3.56
CA GLY A 74 1.02 -6.79 -4.36
C GLY A 74 -0.06 -6.68 -5.41
N LYS A 75 -0.21 -7.72 -6.21
CA LYS A 75 -1.24 -7.76 -7.25
C LYS A 75 -2.62 -7.93 -6.64
N ARG A 76 -3.59 -7.26 -7.24
CA ARG A 76 -4.97 -7.23 -6.79
C ARG A 76 -5.63 -8.60 -6.74
N ASN A 77 -5.38 -9.46 -7.73
CA ASN A 77 -6.01 -10.78 -7.84
C ASN A 77 -5.17 -11.88 -7.19
N ASP A 78 -4.13 -11.53 -6.47
CA ASP A 78 -3.21 -12.48 -5.87
C ASP A 78 -3.37 -12.46 -4.36
N ASP A 79 -3.70 -13.60 -3.78
CA ASP A 79 -3.83 -13.74 -2.33
C ASP A 79 -2.49 -13.69 -1.60
N GLU A 80 -1.39 -13.62 -2.31
CA GLU A 80 -0.05 -13.63 -1.72
C GLU A 80 0.14 -12.51 -0.72
N VAL A 81 -0.39 -11.32 -1.00
CA VAL A 81 -0.31 -10.18 -0.11
C VAL A 81 -0.91 -10.51 1.26
N TYR A 82 -2.06 -11.20 1.25
CA TYR A 82 -2.73 -11.59 2.50
C TYR A 82 -2.02 -12.73 3.21
N ARG A 83 -1.46 -13.65 2.46
CA ARG A 83 -0.66 -14.74 3.04
C ARG A 83 0.58 -14.20 3.75
N ARG A 84 1.22 -13.17 3.20
CA ARG A 84 2.36 -12.52 3.84
C ARG A 84 1.99 -11.85 5.15
N LEU A 85 0.78 -11.26 5.22
CA LEU A 85 0.30 -10.67 6.46
C LEU A 85 0.10 -11.71 7.56
N ARG A 86 -0.29 -12.93 7.19
CA ARG A 86 -0.51 -14.02 8.15
C ARG A 86 0.76 -14.75 8.52
N GLY A 87 1.75 -14.68 7.68
CA GLY A 87 3.02 -15.32 7.88
C GLY A 87 4.02 -14.44 8.54
#